data_b21c606a2d68fc4bfa8ed6f1eeba457f
#
_entry.id   b21c606a2d68fc4bfa8ed6f1eeba457f
#
_cell.length_a   1.000
_cell.length_b   1.000
_cell.length_c   1.000
_cell.angle_alpha   90.00
_cell.angle_beta   90.00
_cell.angle_gamma   90.00
#
_symmetry.space_group_name_H-M   'P 1'
#
loop_
_entity.id
_entity.type
_entity.pdbx_description
1 polymer ?
#
loop_
_entity_poly.entity_id
_entity_poly.type
_entity_poly.pdbx_seq_one_letter_code
_entity_poly.pdbx_strand_id
1 'polypeptide(L)'
;MKGINAMSCNNRNIRNIDTNIYTSTTGCCQNDYDVRIVERVVPCYFYPPRPFPPSPEPPAPQPPQPPVFTSTLNYAEFFNNAATGITFSAGENVSYPSTLYNTDTAGIVNNNGVITLSGGKTGRTYLLNYQVTGTTADDAVIGLAINGSVDANTQIVPNSATGTSNGSYIVNVPANTTSTVALRVVSGTVTTASPTIGTNFSVVRIA
;
A
#
# COMPACT_ATOMS: atom_id res chain seq x y z
N MET A 1 11.74 51.05 32.48
CA MET A 1 12.47 51.08 31.20
C MET A 1 11.44 51.35 30.12
N LYS A 2 11.48 52.53 29.51
CA LYS A 2 10.54 52.91 28.43
C LYS A 2 11.01 52.25 27.13
N GLY A 3 10.14 51.49 26.52
CA GLY A 3 10.38 50.86 25.23
C GLY A 3 10.57 51.94 24.16
N ILE A 4 11.68 51.87 23.50
CA ILE A 4 12.01 52.70 22.34
C ILE A 4 11.38 52.00 21.14
N ASN A 5 10.33 52.59 20.57
CA ASN A 5 9.81 52.19 19.28
C ASN A 5 10.88 52.47 18.22
N ALA A 6 11.62 51.48 17.83
CA ALA A 6 12.50 51.58 16.69
C ALA A 6 11.65 51.72 15.42
N MET A 7 11.60 52.92 14.85
CA MET A 7 11.12 53.08 13.48
C MET A 7 12.06 52.34 12.55
N SER A 8 11.59 51.27 11.99
CA SER A 8 12.28 50.45 11.02
C SER A 8 12.48 51.29 9.74
N CYS A 9 13.65 51.85 9.57
CA CYS A 9 14.08 52.24 8.23
C CYS A 9 14.24 50.95 7.46
N ASN A 10 13.37 50.74 6.46
CA ASN A 10 13.23 49.54 5.68
C ASN A 10 14.50 49.27 4.85
N ASN A 11 15.47 48.62 5.48
CA ASN A 11 16.69 48.19 4.81
C ASN A 11 16.77 46.66 4.85
N ARG A 12 16.31 46.02 3.78
CA ARG A 12 16.24 44.56 3.63
C ARG A 12 17.60 43.88 3.61
N ASN A 13 18.69 44.57 3.86
CA ASN A 13 20.03 44.02 3.78
C ASN A 13 20.79 43.97 5.11
N ILE A 14 20.10 44.14 6.23
CA ILE A 14 20.78 44.06 7.53
C ILE A 14 20.59 42.63 8.11
N ARG A 15 21.14 41.65 7.43
CA ARG A 15 21.21 40.29 8.01
C ARG A 15 22.55 39.94 8.65
N ASN A 16 23.52 40.82 8.72
CA ASN A 16 24.80 40.52 9.35
C ASN A 16 25.52 41.82 9.76
N ILE A 17 24.89 42.70 10.46
CA ILE A 17 25.60 43.87 11.02
C ILE A 17 25.76 43.63 12.51
N ASP A 18 27.01 43.54 12.90
CA ASP A 18 27.44 43.44 14.31
C ASP A 18 26.82 44.58 15.15
N THR A 19 26.40 44.30 16.38
CA THR A 19 25.73 45.22 17.27
C THR A 19 26.48 46.54 17.49
N ASN A 20 27.78 46.55 17.25
CA ASN A 20 28.63 47.74 17.34
C ASN A 20 28.49 48.72 16.16
N ILE A 21 27.93 48.30 15.04
CA ILE A 21 27.70 49.19 13.86
C ILE A 21 26.30 49.82 13.96
N TYR A 22 25.43 49.23 14.75
CA TYR A 22 24.07 49.73 14.94
C TYR A 22 24.00 51.09 15.59
N THR A 23 24.95 51.43 16.45
CA THR A 23 25.01 52.71 17.15
C THR A 23 25.45 53.85 16.28
N SER A 24 26.11 53.60 15.15
CA SER A 24 26.58 54.64 14.24
C SER A 24 25.60 54.96 13.09
N THR A 25 24.67 54.08 12.78
CA THR A 25 23.66 54.30 11.71
C THR A 25 22.32 54.79 12.20
N THR A 26 22.12 54.78 13.52
CA THR A 26 20.90 55.33 14.14
C THR A 26 20.89 56.84 14.24
N GLY A 27 21.95 57.50 13.84
CA GLY A 27 22.09 58.94 13.96
C GLY A 27 21.19 59.80 13.10
N CYS A 28 20.47 59.24 12.13
CA CYS A 28 19.54 60.05 11.30
C CYS A 28 18.23 60.42 12.00
N CYS A 29 17.89 59.80 13.12
CA CYS A 29 16.63 60.05 13.80
C CYS A 29 16.76 60.13 15.35
N GLN A 30 17.96 60.10 15.89
CA GLN A 30 18.20 60.29 17.30
C GLN A 30 18.78 61.67 17.54
N ASN A 31 18.24 62.37 18.54
CA ASN A 31 18.92 63.51 19.14
C ASN A 31 20.16 63.00 19.87
N ASP A 32 21.23 62.82 19.13
CA ASP A 32 22.49 62.52 19.75
C ASP A 32 23.03 63.79 20.37
N TYR A 33 23.19 63.84 21.68
CA TYR A 33 23.66 64.96 22.43
C TYR A 33 25.16 65.24 22.26
N ASP A 34 25.85 64.47 21.43
CA ASP A 34 27.24 64.69 21.13
C ASP A 34 27.40 65.53 19.85
N VAL A 35 27.10 66.83 19.99
CA VAL A 35 27.15 67.83 18.92
C VAL A 35 28.53 68.02 18.30
N ARG A 36 29.54 67.36 18.85
CA ARG A 36 30.95 67.52 18.40
C ARG A 36 31.31 66.74 17.14
N ILE A 37 30.45 65.82 16.71
CA ILE A 37 30.81 64.90 15.62
C ILE A 37 30.01 65.18 14.34
N VAL A 38 28.91 65.96 14.43
CA VAL A 38 28.08 66.18 13.21
C VAL A 38 28.39 67.57 12.62
N GLU A 39 29.44 67.68 11.85
CA GLU A 39 29.74 68.91 11.13
C GLU A 39 28.81 69.16 9.93
N ARG A 40 27.96 68.20 9.56
CA ARG A 40 26.97 68.38 8.48
C ARG A 40 25.64 67.74 8.84
N VAL A 41 24.65 68.56 9.00
CA VAL A 41 23.24 68.12 8.98
C VAL A 41 22.89 67.74 7.54
N VAL A 42 22.89 66.46 7.25
CA VAL A 42 22.38 66.00 5.96
C VAL A 42 20.85 66.07 6.04
N PRO A 43 20.16 66.85 5.18
CA PRO A 43 18.71 66.88 5.26
C PRO A 43 18.14 65.49 4.95
N CYS A 44 17.39 64.95 5.87
CA CYS A 44 16.64 63.72 5.66
C CYS A 44 15.54 64.02 4.64
N TYR A 45 15.71 63.62 3.41
CA TYR A 45 14.64 63.68 2.44
C TYR A 45 13.64 62.58 2.74
N PHE A 46 12.44 62.92 3.19
CA PHE A 46 11.32 62.02 3.30
C PHE A 46 10.85 61.67 1.86
N TYR A 47 11.32 60.54 1.38
CA TYR A 47 10.68 59.95 0.22
C TYR A 47 9.32 59.42 0.62
N PRO A 48 8.24 59.75 -0.08
CA PRO A 48 6.97 59.08 0.19
C PRO A 48 7.13 57.58 0.08
N PRO A 49 6.52 56.79 0.98
CA PRO A 49 6.62 55.35 0.91
C PRO A 49 6.21 54.87 -0.49
N ARG A 50 7.08 54.16 -1.16
CA ARG A 50 6.72 53.55 -2.44
C ARG A 50 5.51 52.63 -2.18
N PRO A 51 4.51 52.64 -3.06
CA PRO A 51 3.42 51.72 -2.97
C PRO A 51 4.01 50.28 -2.90
N PHE A 52 3.55 49.53 -1.92
CA PHE A 52 3.95 48.15 -1.81
C PHE A 52 3.61 47.41 -3.10
N PRO A 53 4.48 46.57 -3.62
CA PRO A 53 4.10 45.71 -4.72
C PRO A 53 2.88 44.88 -4.27
N PRO A 54 1.93 44.65 -5.17
CA PRO A 54 0.77 43.83 -4.83
C PRO A 54 1.26 42.49 -4.21
N SER A 55 0.60 42.10 -3.14
CA SER A 55 0.87 40.79 -2.52
C SER A 55 0.73 39.72 -3.61
N PRO A 56 1.68 38.77 -3.69
CA PRO A 56 1.52 37.67 -4.65
C PRO A 56 0.17 37.00 -4.40
N GLU A 57 -0.58 36.85 -5.49
CA GLU A 57 -1.84 36.10 -5.42
C GLU A 57 -1.58 34.72 -4.75
N PRO A 58 -2.46 34.28 -3.85
CA PRO A 58 -2.36 32.93 -3.31
C PRO A 58 -2.39 31.94 -4.49
N PRO A 59 -1.54 30.90 -4.44
CA PRO A 59 -1.53 29.90 -5.50
C PRO A 59 -2.94 29.35 -5.69
N ALA A 60 -3.36 29.24 -6.94
CA ALA A 60 -4.66 28.67 -7.29
C ALA A 60 -4.82 27.30 -6.61
N PRO A 61 -6.03 26.98 -6.13
CA PRO A 61 -6.29 25.68 -5.54
C PRO A 61 -5.84 24.59 -6.52
N GLN A 62 -4.97 23.70 -6.06
CA GLN A 62 -4.58 22.55 -6.88
C GLN A 62 -5.82 21.72 -7.20
N PRO A 63 -6.02 21.33 -8.46
CA PRO A 63 -7.10 20.42 -8.80
C PRO A 63 -6.95 19.15 -7.95
N PRO A 64 -8.07 18.52 -7.55
CA PRO A 64 -8.03 17.27 -6.81
C PRO A 64 -7.13 16.27 -7.53
N GLN A 65 -6.13 15.78 -6.85
CA GLN A 65 -5.30 14.72 -7.41
C GLN A 65 -6.20 13.50 -7.68
N PRO A 66 -6.11 12.89 -8.86
CA PRO A 66 -6.82 11.65 -9.11
C PRO A 66 -6.40 10.62 -8.04
N PRO A 67 -7.33 9.76 -7.60
CA PRO A 67 -7.03 8.77 -6.61
C PRO A 67 -5.85 7.92 -7.08
N VAL A 68 -4.79 7.89 -6.27
CA VAL A 68 -3.66 7.01 -6.52
C VAL A 68 -4.14 5.60 -6.21
N PHE A 69 -4.42 4.83 -7.23
CA PHE A 69 -4.61 3.39 -7.07
C PHE A 69 -3.26 2.77 -6.75
N THR A 70 -2.96 2.62 -5.48
CA THR A 70 -1.89 1.72 -5.08
C THR A 70 -2.41 0.30 -5.31
N SER A 71 -2.00 -0.33 -6.40
CA SER A 71 -2.18 -1.75 -6.55
C SER A 71 -1.38 -2.42 -5.44
N THR A 72 -2.07 -2.85 -4.41
CA THR A 72 -1.45 -3.68 -3.39
C THR A 72 -1.24 -5.05 -4.01
N LEU A 73 -0.02 -5.30 -4.46
CA LEU A 73 0.42 -6.60 -4.97
C LEU A 73 0.52 -7.61 -3.82
N ASN A 74 -0.59 -7.83 -3.12
CA ASN A 74 -0.66 -8.85 -2.10
C ASN A 74 -1.13 -10.14 -2.77
N TYR A 75 -0.20 -11.06 -2.88
CA TYR A 75 -0.45 -12.36 -3.48
C TYR A 75 0.30 -13.46 -2.74
N ALA A 76 -0.18 -14.67 -2.91
CA ALA A 76 0.50 -15.88 -2.45
C ALA A 76 0.34 -16.97 -3.50
N GLU A 77 1.34 -17.83 -3.60
CA GLU A 77 1.31 -19.03 -4.42
C GLU A 77 1.81 -20.22 -3.62
N PHE A 78 0.98 -21.24 -3.59
CA PHE A 78 1.22 -22.49 -2.90
C PHE A 78 1.22 -23.63 -3.91
N PHE A 79 2.05 -24.64 -3.68
CA PHE A 79 2.16 -25.73 -4.62
C PHE A 79 2.47 -27.05 -3.91
N ASN A 80 2.17 -28.13 -4.61
CA ASN A 80 2.56 -29.48 -4.20
C ASN A 80 3.70 -29.95 -5.12
N ASN A 81 4.86 -30.19 -4.51
CA ASN A 81 6.06 -30.68 -5.17
C ASN A 81 6.51 -32.03 -4.60
N ALA A 82 5.57 -32.82 -4.10
CA ALA A 82 5.90 -34.13 -3.57
C ALA A 82 6.65 -34.97 -4.59
N ALA A 83 7.71 -35.62 -4.14
CA ALA A 83 8.55 -36.48 -5.01
C ALA A 83 7.79 -37.68 -5.58
N THR A 84 6.69 -38.07 -4.94
CA THR A 84 5.77 -39.11 -5.38
C THR A 84 4.36 -38.53 -5.44
N GLY A 85 3.54 -39.00 -6.34
CA GLY A 85 2.13 -38.58 -6.43
C GLY A 85 1.43 -38.83 -5.08
N ILE A 86 0.60 -37.89 -4.68
CA ILE A 86 -0.25 -38.00 -3.49
C ILE A 86 -1.67 -38.24 -3.97
N THR A 87 -2.32 -39.27 -3.43
CA THR A 87 -3.73 -39.57 -3.70
C THR A 87 -4.62 -38.91 -2.66
N PHE A 88 -5.63 -38.23 -3.12
CA PHE A 88 -6.70 -37.62 -2.34
C PHE A 88 -8.02 -38.29 -2.67
N SER A 89 -8.76 -38.70 -1.68
CA SER A 89 -10.06 -39.34 -1.76
C SER A 89 -11.20 -38.35 -1.56
N ALA A 90 -12.41 -38.76 -1.88
CA ALA A 90 -13.60 -37.94 -1.63
C ALA A 90 -13.67 -37.43 -0.18
N GLY A 91 -13.91 -36.13 -0.03
CA GLY A 91 -13.91 -35.43 1.26
C GLY A 91 -12.57 -34.84 1.69
N GLU A 92 -11.45 -35.25 1.08
CA GLU A 92 -10.13 -34.75 1.42
C GLU A 92 -9.79 -33.44 0.69
N ASN A 93 -9.00 -32.60 1.33
CA ASN A 93 -8.48 -31.39 0.71
C ASN A 93 -7.15 -31.69 0.01
N VAL A 94 -6.94 -31.09 -1.15
CA VAL A 94 -5.64 -31.12 -1.84
C VAL A 94 -4.64 -30.35 -1.00
N SER A 95 -3.51 -30.96 -0.68
CA SER A 95 -2.47 -30.34 0.12
C SER A 95 -1.49 -29.53 -0.74
N TYR A 96 -1.05 -28.40 -0.18
CA TYR A 96 -0.03 -27.53 -0.78
C TYR A 96 1.05 -27.26 0.28
N PRO A 97 1.99 -28.20 0.50
CA PRO A 97 2.97 -28.12 1.57
C PRO A 97 4.03 -27.03 1.34
N SER A 98 4.17 -26.56 0.11
CA SER A 98 5.21 -25.60 -0.26
C SER A 98 4.62 -24.24 -0.63
N THR A 99 5.33 -23.20 -0.25
CA THR A 99 5.01 -21.80 -0.60
C THR A 99 6.08 -21.27 -1.52
N LEU A 100 5.70 -20.81 -2.71
CA LEU A 100 6.62 -20.16 -3.64
C LEU A 100 6.79 -18.70 -3.27
N TYR A 101 5.67 -18.01 -3.10
CA TYR A 101 5.63 -16.60 -2.69
C TYR A 101 4.47 -16.38 -1.73
N ASN A 102 4.64 -15.48 -0.77
CA ASN A 102 3.57 -14.92 0.02
C ASN A 102 3.97 -13.52 0.49
N THR A 103 3.37 -12.51 -0.12
CA THR A 103 3.63 -11.10 0.19
C THR A 103 2.69 -10.53 1.28
N ASP A 104 1.70 -11.30 1.71
CA ASP A 104 0.75 -10.94 2.78
C ASP A 104 0.58 -12.09 3.79
N THR A 105 1.63 -12.40 4.52
CA THR A 105 1.66 -13.51 5.48
C THR A 105 0.66 -13.36 6.63
N ALA A 106 0.17 -12.15 6.89
CA ALA A 106 -0.88 -11.88 7.88
C ALA A 106 -2.29 -12.01 7.31
N GLY A 107 -2.44 -11.79 6.01
CA GLY A 107 -3.74 -11.81 5.32
C GLY A 107 -4.03 -13.10 4.58
N ILE A 108 -3.00 -13.87 4.23
CA ILE A 108 -3.10 -15.12 3.48
C ILE A 108 -2.23 -16.16 4.17
N VAL A 109 -2.84 -17.13 4.82
CA VAL A 109 -2.14 -18.17 5.58
C VAL A 109 -2.52 -19.53 5.05
N ASN A 110 -1.55 -20.32 4.61
CA ASN A 110 -1.76 -21.71 4.19
C ASN A 110 -1.44 -22.67 5.36
N ASN A 111 -2.38 -23.53 5.66
CA ASN A 111 -2.20 -24.64 6.55
C ASN A 111 -2.46 -25.95 5.77
N ASN A 112 -1.44 -26.42 5.08
CA ASN A 112 -1.43 -27.67 4.32
C ASN A 112 -2.66 -27.84 3.39
N GLY A 113 -2.99 -26.82 2.61
CA GLY A 113 -4.09 -26.84 1.64
C GLY A 113 -5.38 -26.20 2.13
N VAL A 114 -5.48 -25.85 3.40
CA VAL A 114 -6.53 -24.96 3.90
C VAL A 114 -5.97 -23.55 4.00
N ILE A 115 -6.41 -22.67 3.14
CA ILE A 115 -5.92 -21.31 3.05
C ILE A 115 -6.89 -20.40 3.80
N THR A 116 -6.40 -19.68 4.80
CA THR A 116 -7.16 -18.67 5.53
C THR A 116 -6.93 -17.31 4.93
N LEU A 117 -8.00 -16.60 4.59
CA LEU A 117 -8.04 -15.27 4.01
C LEU A 117 -8.60 -14.29 5.04
N SER A 118 -7.92 -13.18 5.26
CA SER A 118 -8.36 -12.15 6.21
C SER A 118 -9.06 -10.99 5.48
N GLY A 119 -10.21 -10.57 5.98
CA GLY A 119 -10.91 -9.37 5.50
C GLY A 119 -10.24 -8.05 5.94
N GLY A 120 -9.30 -8.10 6.87
CA GLY A 120 -8.70 -6.88 7.41
C GLY A 120 -9.73 -5.96 8.06
N LYS A 121 -9.43 -4.67 8.12
CA LYS A 121 -10.31 -3.68 8.76
C LYS A 121 -11.48 -3.21 7.87
N THR A 122 -11.35 -3.33 6.55
CA THR A 122 -12.28 -2.74 5.58
C THR A 122 -13.03 -3.75 4.72
N GLY A 123 -12.72 -5.03 4.86
CA GLY A 123 -13.09 -6.07 3.92
C GLY A 123 -12.05 -6.20 2.80
N ARG A 124 -11.98 -7.37 2.19
CA ARG A 124 -11.03 -7.65 1.10
C ARG A 124 -11.65 -8.59 0.09
N THR A 125 -11.27 -8.41 -1.16
CA THR A 125 -11.66 -9.29 -2.26
C THR A 125 -10.42 -10.01 -2.79
N TYR A 126 -10.54 -11.31 -2.95
CA TYR A 126 -9.45 -12.16 -3.42
C TYR A 126 -9.86 -12.88 -4.70
N LEU A 127 -8.97 -12.87 -5.69
CA LEU A 127 -9.01 -13.75 -6.84
C LEU A 127 -8.23 -15.01 -6.51
N LEU A 128 -8.87 -16.15 -6.64
CA LEU A 128 -8.30 -17.47 -6.46
C LEU A 128 -8.11 -18.12 -7.80
N ASN A 129 -6.94 -18.67 -8.07
CA ASN A 129 -6.70 -19.55 -9.21
C ASN A 129 -6.14 -20.86 -8.68
N TYR A 130 -6.68 -21.95 -9.13
CA TYR A 130 -6.27 -23.27 -8.70
C TYR A 130 -6.11 -24.20 -9.89
N GLN A 131 -5.12 -25.05 -9.77
CA GLN A 131 -4.76 -26.03 -10.78
C GLN A 131 -4.43 -27.36 -10.12
N VAL A 132 -4.94 -28.44 -10.69
CA VAL A 132 -4.58 -29.79 -10.31
C VAL A 132 -4.11 -30.53 -11.55
N THR A 133 -2.90 -31.07 -11.48
CA THR A 133 -2.35 -31.94 -12.50
C THR A 133 -2.14 -33.31 -11.89
N GLY A 134 -2.70 -34.32 -12.50
CA GLY A 134 -2.61 -35.68 -11.99
C GLY A 134 -3.47 -36.65 -12.75
N THR A 135 -3.62 -37.84 -12.18
CA THR A 135 -4.54 -38.88 -12.65
C THR A 135 -5.80 -38.86 -11.80
N THR A 136 -6.93 -39.15 -12.44
CA THR A 136 -8.22 -39.22 -11.77
C THR A 136 -8.82 -40.60 -11.98
N ALA A 137 -9.56 -41.08 -11.00
CA ALA A 137 -10.31 -42.31 -11.07
C ALA A 137 -11.71 -42.11 -10.47
N ASP A 138 -12.64 -43.00 -10.84
CA ASP A 138 -13.99 -43.08 -10.30
C ASP A 138 -14.80 -41.77 -10.44
N ASP A 139 -14.78 -41.21 -11.66
CA ASP A 139 -15.48 -39.96 -11.98
C ASP A 139 -15.18 -38.84 -10.98
N ALA A 140 -13.91 -38.61 -10.74
CA ALA A 140 -13.46 -37.63 -9.78
C ALA A 140 -14.01 -36.23 -10.09
N VAL A 141 -14.50 -35.58 -9.06
CA VAL A 141 -14.93 -34.19 -9.08
C VAL A 141 -14.14 -33.46 -8.02
N ILE A 142 -13.58 -32.31 -8.36
CA ILE A 142 -12.94 -31.39 -7.42
C ILE A 142 -13.71 -30.08 -7.38
N GLY A 143 -13.72 -29.41 -6.22
CA GLY A 143 -14.41 -28.15 -6.06
C GLY A 143 -13.78 -27.32 -4.96
N LEU A 144 -14.03 -26.03 -4.99
CA LEU A 144 -13.55 -25.11 -3.96
C LEU A 144 -14.47 -25.19 -2.74
N ALA A 145 -13.92 -25.59 -1.61
CA ALA A 145 -14.60 -25.53 -0.32
C ALA A 145 -14.36 -24.15 0.31
N ILE A 146 -15.42 -23.40 0.58
CA ILE A 146 -15.41 -22.10 1.24
C ILE A 146 -16.04 -22.28 2.63
N ASN A 147 -15.27 -21.96 3.67
CA ASN A 147 -15.68 -22.19 5.07
C ASN A 147 -16.18 -23.63 5.33
N GLY A 148 -15.50 -24.58 4.70
CA GLY A 148 -15.76 -26.01 4.86
C GLY A 148 -16.85 -26.58 3.94
N SER A 149 -17.62 -25.76 3.24
CA SER A 149 -18.67 -26.20 2.30
C SER A 149 -18.22 -26.03 0.85
N VAL A 150 -18.39 -27.07 0.03
CA VAL A 150 -18.04 -27.00 -1.39
C VAL A 150 -19.07 -26.16 -2.13
N ASP A 151 -18.61 -25.16 -2.87
CA ASP A 151 -19.48 -24.41 -3.77
C ASP A 151 -19.65 -25.18 -5.09
N ALA A 152 -20.87 -25.55 -5.40
CA ALA A 152 -21.21 -26.32 -6.60
C ALA A 152 -20.79 -25.63 -7.90
N ASN A 153 -20.76 -24.30 -7.92
CA ASN A 153 -20.37 -23.53 -9.11
C ASN A 153 -18.85 -23.57 -9.39
N THR A 154 -18.07 -24.08 -8.45
CA THR A 154 -16.61 -24.21 -8.59
C THR A 154 -16.17 -25.62 -8.96
N GLN A 155 -17.13 -26.52 -9.11
CA GLN A 155 -16.82 -27.92 -9.38
C GLN A 155 -16.24 -28.10 -10.79
N ILE A 156 -15.17 -28.86 -10.86
CA ILE A 156 -14.48 -29.22 -12.10
C ILE A 156 -14.44 -30.74 -12.15
N VAL A 157 -14.83 -31.29 -13.29
CA VAL A 157 -14.57 -32.71 -13.62
C VAL A 157 -13.23 -32.77 -14.31
N PRO A 158 -12.17 -33.29 -13.68
CA PRO A 158 -10.88 -33.39 -14.33
C PRO A 158 -10.98 -34.29 -15.57
N ASN A 159 -10.41 -33.83 -16.67
CA ASN A 159 -10.45 -34.56 -17.88
C ASN A 159 -9.49 -35.78 -17.80
N SER A 160 -10.08 -36.96 -17.79
CA SER A 160 -9.50 -38.32 -17.84
C SER A 160 -7.99 -38.53 -17.67
N ALA A 161 -7.66 -39.60 -16.98
CA ALA A 161 -6.41 -40.35 -16.85
C ALA A 161 -5.10 -39.58 -16.62
N THR A 162 -4.79 -38.54 -17.35
CA THR A 162 -3.63 -37.66 -17.14
C THR A 162 -3.98 -36.28 -17.70
N GLY A 163 -4.26 -35.33 -16.85
CA GLY A 163 -4.65 -34.00 -17.32
C GLY A 163 -4.45 -32.93 -16.25
N THR A 164 -4.49 -31.69 -16.74
CA THR A 164 -4.51 -30.51 -15.89
C THR A 164 -5.91 -29.94 -15.89
N SER A 165 -6.45 -29.75 -14.72
CA SER A 165 -7.73 -29.06 -14.51
C SER A 165 -7.48 -27.80 -13.73
N ASN A 166 -8.09 -26.72 -14.15
CA ASN A 166 -7.93 -25.41 -13.53
C ASN A 166 -9.28 -24.69 -13.36
N GLY A 167 -9.32 -23.83 -12.39
CA GLY A 167 -10.46 -22.95 -12.15
C GLY A 167 -10.04 -21.64 -11.52
N SER A 168 -10.95 -20.68 -11.55
CA SER A 168 -10.80 -19.41 -10.87
C SER A 168 -12.08 -19.01 -10.17
N TYR A 169 -11.97 -18.30 -9.06
CA TYR A 169 -13.09 -17.85 -8.27
C TYR A 169 -12.77 -16.56 -7.53
N ILE A 170 -13.79 -15.75 -7.26
CA ILE A 170 -13.65 -14.52 -6.49
C ILE A 170 -14.32 -14.69 -5.13
N VAL A 171 -13.56 -14.46 -4.05
CA VAL A 171 -14.06 -14.51 -2.68
C VAL A 171 -14.02 -13.12 -2.06
N ASN A 172 -15.16 -12.70 -1.49
CA ASN A 172 -15.25 -11.51 -0.67
C ASN A 172 -15.20 -11.90 0.80
N VAL A 173 -14.25 -11.36 1.54
CA VAL A 173 -14.10 -11.57 2.98
C VAL A 173 -14.48 -10.27 3.70
N PRO A 174 -15.56 -10.28 4.50
CA PRO A 174 -16.01 -9.09 5.21
C PRO A 174 -14.98 -8.53 6.18
N ALA A 175 -15.12 -7.26 6.53
CA ALA A 175 -14.25 -6.60 7.49
C ALA A 175 -14.22 -7.34 8.83
N ASN A 176 -13.02 -7.42 9.42
CA ASN A 176 -12.77 -8.06 10.72
C ASN A 176 -13.18 -9.54 10.81
N THR A 177 -13.29 -10.21 9.66
CA THR A 177 -13.55 -11.65 9.59
C THR A 177 -12.45 -12.37 8.83
N THR A 178 -12.52 -13.70 8.86
CA THR A 178 -11.70 -14.57 8.04
C THR A 178 -12.59 -15.55 7.28
N SER A 179 -12.13 -15.99 6.12
CA SER A 179 -12.73 -17.11 5.39
C SER A 179 -11.66 -18.15 5.09
N THR A 180 -12.02 -19.40 5.15
CA THR A 180 -11.15 -20.49 4.72
C THR A 180 -11.52 -20.96 3.35
N VAL A 181 -10.53 -21.25 2.51
CA VAL A 181 -10.69 -21.81 1.18
C VAL A 181 -9.78 -23.02 1.03
N ALA A 182 -10.28 -24.08 0.42
CA ALA A 182 -9.51 -25.28 0.13
C ALA A 182 -10.03 -25.93 -1.15
N LEU A 183 -9.15 -26.52 -1.93
CA LEU A 183 -9.57 -27.36 -3.04
C LEU A 183 -9.85 -28.75 -2.48
N ARG A 184 -11.06 -29.25 -2.68
CA ARG A 184 -11.54 -30.52 -2.11
C ARG A 184 -11.93 -31.50 -3.20
N VAL A 185 -11.57 -32.76 -3.03
CA VAL A 185 -12.11 -33.85 -3.83
C VAL A 185 -13.56 -34.09 -3.37
N VAL A 186 -14.52 -33.93 -4.26
CA VAL A 186 -15.95 -34.08 -4.00
C VAL A 186 -16.40 -35.53 -4.16
N SER A 187 -15.90 -36.15 -5.23
CA SER A 187 -16.14 -37.59 -5.52
C SER A 187 -14.92 -38.21 -6.20
N GLY A 188 -14.82 -39.50 -6.19
CA GLY A 188 -13.73 -40.25 -6.79
C GLY A 188 -12.39 -40.04 -6.08
N THR A 189 -11.31 -40.22 -6.83
CA THR A 189 -9.94 -40.02 -6.32
C THR A 189 -9.12 -39.20 -7.32
N VAL A 190 -8.19 -38.40 -6.76
CA VAL A 190 -7.22 -37.62 -7.53
C VAL A 190 -5.82 -37.95 -7.02
N THR A 191 -4.97 -38.41 -7.91
CA THR A 191 -3.54 -38.62 -7.60
C THR A 191 -2.72 -37.57 -8.31
N THR A 192 -2.08 -36.68 -7.57
CA THR A 192 -1.27 -35.61 -8.15
C THR A 192 -0.06 -36.15 -8.88
N ALA A 193 0.31 -35.53 -9.99
CA ALA A 193 1.50 -35.94 -10.73
C ALA A 193 2.77 -35.62 -9.92
N SER A 194 3.73 -36.52 -9.99
CA SER A 194 5.08 -36.35 -9.43
C SER A 194 6.10 -36.28 -10.59
N PRO A 195 7.14 -35.48 -10.51
CA PRO A 195 7.54 -34.37 -9.62
C PRO A 195 7.28 -32.98 -10.23
N THR A 196 6.17 -32.78 -10.87
CA THR A 196 5.89 -31.52 -11.57
C THR A 196 5.12 -30.54 -10.67
N ILE A 197 5.42 -29.24 -10.78
CA ILE A 197 4.67 -28.15 -10.17
C ILE A 197 3.30 -28.03 -10.91
N GLY A 198 2.56 -29.13 -10.96
CA GLY A 198 1.31 -29.20 -11.69
C GLY A 198 0.09 -28.91 -10.82
N THR A 199 0.26 -28.91 -9.52
CA THR A 199 -0.82 -28.67 -8.59
C THR A 199 -0.47 -27.43 -7.77
N ASN A 200 -1.13 -26.33 -8.07
CA ASN A 200 -0.89 -25.06 -7.43
C ASN A 200 -2.18 -24.33 -7.04
N PHE A 201 -2.05 -23.41 -6.13
CA PHE A 201 -3.12 -22.52 -5.67
C PHE A 201 -2.55 -21.12 -5.52
N SER A 202 -3.04 -20.19 -6.34
CA SER A 202 -2.65 -18.79 -6.29
C SER A 202 -3.77 -17.96 -5.70
N VAL A 203 -3.40 -17.01 -4.87
CA VAL A 203 -4.30 -16.05 -4.23
C VAL A 203 -3.80 -14.65 -4.54
N VAL A 204 -4.64 -13.81 -5.10
CA VAL A 204 -4.33 -12.39 -5.37
C VAL A 204 -5.39 -11.53 -4.72
N ARG A 205 -4.99 -10.61 -3.84
CA ARG A 205 -5.91 -9.60 -3.32
C ARG A 205 -6.14 -8.54 -4.38
N ILE A 206 -7.40 -8.32 -4.77
CA ILE A 206 -7.79 -7.37 -5.82
C ILE A 206 -8.50 -6.12 -5.26
N ALA A 207 -8.96 -6.16 -4.03
CA ALA A 207 -9.54 -5.01 -3.31
C ALA A 207 -9.41 -5.17 -1.78
#